data_65052ed9d8364c4b1747481455b9564b
#
_entry.id   65052ed9d8364c4b1747481455b9564b
#
_cell.length_a   1.000
_cell.length_b   1.000
_cell.length_c   1.000
_cell.angle_alpha   90.00
_cell.angle_beta   90.00
_cell.angle_gamma   90.00
#
_symmetry.space_group_name_H-M   'P 1'
#
loop_
_entity.id
_entity.type
_entity.pdbx_description
1 polymer ?
#
loop_
_entity_poly.entity_id
_entity_poly.type
_entity_poly.pdbx_seq_one_letter_code
_entity_poly.pdbx_strand_id
1 'polypeptide(L)'
;MVDANIQREHISPMEKARAYAMRLEAVKHQGRRTDLTSDQVGPKLTAAEKVAAGVQDTQTQVKRYIRLNSLVPDLQKKVDSGNLKFNPAVELSYLTPDEQQSFLDYAEAQDCTPSLSQAQKLKAASKEGTLTLDKLEEIMSAQKPSVAPREPVLNINVSKVAQYFPTGCTKQQMENRILKILESYFRQMAHEQAHEEER
;
A
#
# COMPACT_ATOMS: atom_id res chain seq x y z
N MET A 1 -11.92 28.47 0.40
CA MET A 1 -12.04 27.78 1.71
C MET A 1 -11.63 26.32 1.67
N VAL A 2 -11.93 25.54 0.63
CA VAL A 2 -11.56 24.10 0.55
C VAL A 2 -10.03 23.91 0.51
N ASP A 3 -9.29 24.75 -0.19
CA ASP A 3 -7.84 24.64 -0.35
C ASP A 3 -7.07 24.85 0.96
N ALA A 4 -7.53 25.75 1.84
CA ALA A 4 -6.90 25.98 3.15
C ALA A 4 -7.08 24.79 4.11
N ASN A 5 -8.12 23.98 3.90
CA ASN A 5 -8.38 22.81 4.73
C ASN A 5 -7.53 21.60 4.32
N ILE A 6 -7.15 21.51 3.04
CA ILE A 6 -6.30 20.40 2.51
C ILE A 6 -4.84 20.55 2.94
N GLN A 7 -4.40 21.74 3.34
CA GLN A 7 -3.02 22.04 3.74
C GLN A 7 -2.74 21.83 5.24
N ARG A 8 -3.73 21.42 6.03
CA ARG A 8 -3.52 21.11 7.46
C ARG A 8 -2.74 19.79 7.61
N GLU A 9 -1.78 19.77 8.53
CA GLU A 9 -0.88 18.62 8.77
C GLU A 9 -1.59 17.33 9.24
N HIS A 10 -2.85 17.42 9.73
CA HIS A 10 -3.61 16.29 10.25
C HIS A 10 -5.05 16.24 9.73
N ILE A 11 -5.20 16.00 8.42
CA ILE A 11 -6.53 15.78 7.82
C ILE A 11 -6.83 14.29 7.80
N SER A 12 -8.04 13.90 8.25
CA SER A 12 -8.45 12.50 8.16
C SER A 12 -8.57 12.04 6.69
N PRO A 13 -8.38 10.74 6.40
CA PRO A 13 -8.50 10.23 5.04
C PRO A 13 -9.86 10.51 4.41
N MET A 14 -10.95 10.45 5.17
CA MET A 14 -12.29 10.72 4.67
C MET A 14 -12.57 12.20 4.47
N GLU A 15 -12.01 13.07 5.32
CA GLU A 15 -12.08 14.51 5.11
C GLU A 15 -11.36 14.91 3.81
N LYS A 16 -10.19 14.35 3.57
CA LYS A 16 -9.43 14.54 2.32
C LYS A 16 -10.20 14.01 1.10
N ALA A 17 -10.87 12.85 1.25
CA ALA A 17 -11.70 12.27 0.21
C ALA A 17 -12.88 13.17 -0.18
N ARG A 18 -13.55 13.74 0.80
CA ARG A 18 -14.67 14.68 0.60
C ARG A 18 -14.19 15.98 -0.03
N ALA A 19 -13.09 16.56 0.44
CA ALA A 19 -12.51 17.77 -0.11
C ALA A 19 -12.13 17.62 -1.59
N TYR A 20 -11.52 16.49 -1.96
CA TYR A 20 -11.19 16.20 -3.36
C TYR A 20 -12.45 15.99 -4.23
N ALA A 21 -13.49 15.35 -3.71
CA ALA A 21 -14.76 15.19 -4.43
C ALA A 21 -15.40 16.56 -4.71
N MET A 22 -15.49 17.43 -3.71
CA MET A 22 -16.02 18.78 -3.85
C MET A 22 -15.22 19.62 -4.86
N ARG A 23 -13.89 19.54 -4.80
CA ARG A 23 -13.02 20.25 -5.75
C ARG A 23 -13.16 19.72 -7.17
N LEU A 24 -13.27 18.38 -7.34
CA LEU A 24 -13.52 17.77 -8.65
C LEU A 24 -14.85 18.26 -9.26
N GLU A 25 -15.86 18.35 -8.44
CA GLU A 25 -17.19 18.85 -8.86
C GLU A 25 -17.14 20.32 -9.27
N ALA A 26 -16.48 21.15 -8.47
CA ALA A 26 -16.29 22.58 -8.81
C ALA A 26 -15.55 22.75 -10.15
N VAL A 27 -14.49 21.97 -10.40
CA VAL A 27 -13.74 22.01 -11.68
C VAL A 27 -14.60 21.54 -12.86
N LYS A 28 -15.47 20.53 -12.68
CA LYS A 28 -16.39 20.08 -13.72
C LYS A 28 -17.43 21.14 -14.07
N HIS A 29 -17.94 21.89 -13.10
CA HIS A 29 -18.89 22.97 -13.31
C HIS A 29 -18.26 24.19 -13.99
N GLN A 30 -17.00 24.51 -13.69
CA GLN A 30 -16.27 25.59 -14.38
C GLN A 30 -16.06 25.30 -15.88
N GLY A 31 -15.91 24.03 -16.27
CA GLY A 31 -15.75 23.67 -17.69
C GLY A 31 -16.96 23.88 -18.59
N ARG A 32 -18.17 24.11 -18.03
CA ARG A 32 -19.38 24.39 -18.77
C ARG A 32 -19.52 25.85 -19.22
N ARG A 33 -18.72 26.77 -18.69
CA ARG A 33 -18.83 28.21 -18.89
C ARG A 33 -17.76 28.81 -19.82
N THR A 34 -16.88 27.98 -20.41
CA THR A 34 -15.81 28.44 -21.32
C THR A 34 -16.20 28.46 -22.78
N ASP A 35 -17.46 28.81 -23.08
CA ASP A 35 -17.95 28.86 -24.46
C ASP A 35 -17.68 30.21 -25.17
N LEU A 36 -16.95 31.13 -24.57
CA LEU A 36 -16.89 32.46 -25.13
C LEU A 36 -15.51 33.11 -25.33
N THR A 37 -14.38 32.56 -24.96
CA THR A 37 -13.09 33.14 -25.39
C THR A 37 -11.92 32.28 -24.91
N SER A 38 -11.31 31.53 -25.78
CA SER A 38 -9.85 31.47 -25.91
C SER A 38 -9.41 30.26 -26.75
N ASP A 39 -8.94 30.52 -27.95
CA ASP A 39 -8.01 29.67 -28.69
C ASP A 39 -6.72 29.48 -27.88
N GLN A 40 -6.72 28.63 -26.86
CA GLN A 40 -5.50 28.11 -26.28
C GLN A 40 -5.44 26.61 -26.51
N VAL A 41 -4.71 26.25 -27.56
CA VAL A 41 -4.26 24.89 -27.88
C VAL A 41 -3.21 24.48 -26.85
N GLY A 42 -3.69 24.10 -25.66
CA GLY A 42 -2.91 23.41 -24.62
C GLY A 42 -3.47 22.02 -24.40
N PRO A 43 -2.69 21.04 -23.94
CA PRO A 43 -3.19 19.71 -23.63
C PRO A 43 -4.36 19.84 -22.63
N LYS A 44 -5.55 19.35 -23.00
CA LYS A 44 -6.74 19.36 -22.13
C LYS A 44 -6.48 18.48 -20.92
N LEU A 45 -6.04 19.08 -19.82
CA LEU A 45 -5.91 18.40 -18.52
C LEU A 45 -7.29 17.87 -18.07
N THR A 46 -7.33 16.63 -17.65
CA THR A 46 -8.53 16.04 -17.05
C THR A 46 -8.88 16.79 -15.75
N ALA A 47 -10.17 16.76 -15.36
CA ALA A 47 -10.58 17.41 -14.10
C ALA A 47 -9.80 16.90 -12.88
N ALA A 48 -9.44 15.63 -12.85
CA ALA A 48 -8.63 15.06 -11.78
C ALA A 48 -7.16 15.56 -11.81
N GLU A 49 -6.59 15.82 -12.98
CA GLU A 49 -5.26 16.45 -13.12
C GLU A 49 -5.27 17.89 -12.64
N LYS A 50 -6.34 18.64 -12.95
CA LYS A 50 -6.50 20.01 -12.44
C LYS A 50 -6.61 20.05 -10.92
N VAL A 51 -7.30 19.07 -10.32
CA VAL A 51 -7.37 18.92 -8.85
C VAL A 51 -6.00 18.56 -8.27
N ALA A 52 -5.26 17.66 -8.90
CA ALA A 52 -3.93 17.25 -8.46
C ALA A 52 -2.89 18.38 -8.58
N ALA A 53 -2.97 19.23 -9.61
CA ALA A 53 -2.03 20.33 -9.83
C ALA A 53 -1.99 21.36 -8.69
N GLY A 54 -3.05 21.46 -7.87
CA GLY A 54 -3.11 22.38 -6.73
C GLY A 54 -2.79 21.72 -5.38
N VAL A 55 -2.37 20.46 -5.34
CA VAL A 55 -2.05 19.71 -4.12
C VAL A 55 -0.82 18.84 -4.35
N GLN A 56 -0.21 18.35 -3.26
CA GLN A 56 0.99 17.49 -3.34
C GLN A 56 0.69 16.04 -3.78
N ASP A 57 -0.59 15.67 -3.96
CA ASP A 57 -0.99 14.32 -4.33
C ASP A 57 -1.03 14.14 -5.85
N THR A 58 -0.69 12.93 -6.32
CA THR A 58 -0.80 12.56 -7.72
C THR A 58 -2.26 12.39 -8.15
N GLN A 59 -2.56 12.52 -9.44
CA GLN A 59 -3.88 12.26 -10.01
C GLN A 59 -4.46 10.89 -9.57
N THR A 60 -3.62 9.86 -9.55
CA THR A 60 -4.02 8.51 -9.12
C THR A 60 -4.42 8.51 -7.64
N GLN A 61 -3.66 9.21 -6.80
CA GLN A 61 -3.95 9.32 -5.38
C GLN A 61 -5.27 10.09 -5.13
N VAL A 62 -5.48 11.20 -5.84
CA VAL A 62 -6.75 11.96 -5.79
C VAL A 62 -7.95 11.07 -6.14
N LYS A 63 -7.86 10.28 -7.23
CA LYS A 63 -8.93 9.34 -7.61
C LYS A 63 -9.19 8.28 -6.54
N ARG A 64 -8.15 7.78 -5.89
CA ARG A 64 -8.28 6.79 -4.81
C ARG A 64 -8.94 7.38 -3.57
N TYR A 65 -8.59 8.59 -3.16
CA TYR A 65 -9.28 9.29 -2.08
C TYR A 65 -10.75 9.51 -2.41
N ILE A 66 -11.07 10.05 -3.59
CA ILE A 66 -12.46 10.28 -4.01
C ILE A 66 -13.28 8.98 -3.95
N ARG A 67 -12.67 7.87 -4.33
CA ARG A 67 -13.33 6.56 -4.31
C ARG A 67 -13.77 6.12 -2.91
N LEU A 68 -13.07 6.53 -1.84
CA LEU A 68 -13.45 6.21 -0.46
C LEU A 68 -14.85 6.73 -0.09
N ASN A 69 -15.35 7.77 -0.75
CA ASN A 69 -16.71 8.27 -0.52
C ASN A 69 -17.81 7.25 -0.90
N SER A 70 -17.47 6.20 -1.65
CA SER A 70 -18.38 5.11 -1.99
C SER A 70 -18.47 4.02 -0.92
N LEU A 71 -17.74 4.16 0.18
CA LEU A 71 -17.86 3.26 1.33
C LEU A 71 -19.11 3.59 2.14
N VAL A 72 -19.73 2.56 2.75
CA VAL A 72 -20.80 2.74 3.74
C VAL A 72 -20.26 3.51 4.95
N PRO A 73 -21.11 4.29 5.68
CA PRO A 73 -20.66 5.22 6.72
C PRO A 73 -19.80 4.57 7.82
N ASP A 74 -20.10 3.34 8.19
CA ASP A 74 -19.37 2.66 9.26
C ASP A 74 -17.97 2.20 8.82
N LEU A 75 -17.80 1.80 7.55
CA LEU A 75 -16.47 1.57 6.99
C LEU A 75 -15.67 2.87 6.88
N GLN A 76 -16.32 4.01 6.55
CA GLN A 76 -15.66 5.32 6.57
C GLN A 76 -15.12 5.68 7.95
N LYS A 77 -15.89 5.43 9.01
CA LYS A 77 -15.45 5.62 10.41
C LYS A 77 -14.24 4.73 10.75
N LYS A 78 -14.24 3.48 10.28
CA LYS A 78 -13.10 2.55 10.48
C LYS A 78 -11.84 3.00 9.74
N VAL A 79 -11.98 3.69 8.60
CA VAL A 79 -10.85 4.31 7.87
C VAL A 79 -10.28 5.50 8.67
N ASP A 80 -11.14 6.39 9.16
CA ASP A 80 -10.73 7.58 9.92
C ASP A 80 -10.12 7.21 11.29
N SER A 81 -10.60 6.16 11.93
CA SER A 81 -10.01 5.63 13.18
C SER A 81 -8.70 4.85 12.97
N GLY A 82 -8.32 4.57 11.72
CA GLY A 82 -7.12 3.79 11.38
C GLY A 82 -7.29 2.27 11.51
N ASN A 83 -8.46 1.79 11.95
CA ASN A 83 -8.76 0.37 12.05
C ASN A 83 -8.82 -0.31 10.67
N LEU A 84 -9.24 0.42 9.63
CA LEU A 84 -9.19 -0.04 8.26
C LEU A 84 -8.14 0.77 7.48
N LYS A 85 -7.11 0.10 6.97
CA LYS A 85 -6.03 0.74 6.21
C LYS A 85 -6.53 1.28 4.89
N PHE A 86 -5.96 2.41 4.43
CA PHE A 86 -6.33 3.11 3.19
C PHE A 86 -6.39 2.19 1.95
N ASN A 87 -5.36 1.37 1.72
CA ASN A 87 -5.31 0.54 0.51
C ASN A 87 -6.41 -0.54 0.45
N PRO A 88 -6.65 -1.36 1.49
CA PRO A 88 -7.80 -2.24 1.55
C PRO A 88 -9.13 -1.50 1.43
N ALA A 89 -9.29 -0.34 2.08
CA ALA A 89 -10.51 0.46 2.01
C ALA A 89 -10.85 0.89 0.58
N VAL A 90 -9.85 1.31 -0.22
CA VAL A 90 -10.03 1.64 -1.64
C VAL A 90 -10.53 0.43 -2.43
N GLU A 91 -10.02 -0.77 -2.17
CA GLU A 91 -10.49 -1.99 -2.86
C GLU A 91 -11.92 -2.36 -2.43
N LEU A 92 -12.25 -2.26 -1.14
CA LEU A 92 -13.60 -2.50 -0.63
C LEU A 92 -14.63 -1.51 -1.16
N SER A 93 -14.24 -0.28 -1.50
CA SER A 93 -15.13 0.71 -2.07
C SER A 93 -15.70 0.34 -3.46
N TYR A 94 -15.19 -0.72 -4.08
CA TYR A 94 -15.71 -1.26 -5.34
C TYR A 94 -16.82 -2.29 -5.14
N LEU A 95 -17.04 -2.78 -3.92
CA LEU A 95 -18.14 -3.66 -3.57
C LEU A 95 -19.46 -2.89 -3.60
N THR A 96 -20.56 -3.59 -3.80
CA THR A 96 -21.91 -3.04 -3.63
C THR A 96 -22.17 -2.67 -2.16
N PRO A 97 -23.11 -1.76 -1.85
CA PRO A 97 -23.43 -1.41 -0.46
C PRO A 97 -23.81 -2.63 0.40
N ASP A 98 -24.54 -3.57 -0.17
CA ASP A 98 -24.98 -4.81 0.54
C ASP A 98 -23.78 -5.72 0.85
N GLU A 99 -22.86 -5.87 -0.11
CA GLU A 99 -21.62 -6.63 0.09
C GLU A 99 -20.69 -5.96 1.12
N GLN A 100 -20.65 -4.63 1.12
CA GLN A 100 -19.89 -3.87 2.12
C GLN A 100 -20.46 -4.07 3.51
N GLN A 101 -21.79 -4.12 3.65
CA GLN A 101 -22.45 -4.39 4.92
C GLN A 101 -22.17 -5.82 5.38
N SER A 102 -22.32 -6.80 4.50
CA SER A 102 -21.99 -8.21 4.81
C SER A 102 -20.54 -8.39 5.24
N PHE A 103 -19.63 -7.67 4.57
CA PHE A 103 -18.22 -7.66 4.97
C PHE A 103 -18.03 -7.02 6.37
N LEU A 104 -18.73 -5.92 6.65
CA LEU A 104 -18.65 -5.23 7.93
C LEU A 104 -19.13 -6.13 9.07
N ASP A 105 -20.28 -6.77 8.89
CA ASP A 105 -20.87 -7.68 9.88
C ASP A 105 -19.93 -8.86 10.18
N TYR A 106 -19.32 -9.44 9.14
CA TYR A 106 -18.31 -10.48 9.30
C TYR A 106 -17.06 -9.99 10.02
N ALA A 107 -16.54 -8.83 9.62
CA ALA A 107 -15.32 -8.25 10.19
C ALA A 107 -15.51 -7.88 11.67
N GLU A 108 -16.70 -7.48 12.08
CA GLU A 108 -17.05 -7.20 13.49
C GLU A 108 -17.22 -8.48 14.30
N ALA A 109 -17.88 -9.48 13.73
CA ALA A 109 -18.06 -10.77 14.40
C ALA A 109 -16.74 -11.51 14.66
N GLN A 110 -15.77 -11.38 13.76
CA GLN A 110 -14.47 -12.07 13.82
C GLN A 110 -13.33 -11.17 14.34
N ASP A 111 -13.62 -9.91 14.70
CA ASP A 111 -12.63 -8.89 15.10
C ASP A 111 -11.41 -8.88 14.15
N CYS A 112 -11.68 -8.89 12.87
CA CYS A 112 -10.62 -8.98 11.84
C CYS A 112 -10.64 -7.81 10.87
N THR A 113 -9.48 -7.52 10.29
CA THR A 113 -9.31 -6.51 9.24
C THR A 113 -8.68 -7.14 8.01
N PRO A 114 -9.16 -6.78 6.79
CA PRO A 114 -8.67 -7.40 5.57
C PRO A 114 -7.25 -6.92 5.25
N SER A 115 -6.44 -7.85 4.78
CA SER A 115 -5.22 -7.51 4.06
C SER A 115 -5.54 -6.94 2.68
N LEU A 116 -4.58 -6.27 2.04
CA LEU A 116 -4.76 -5.78 0.68
C LEU A 116 -5.10 -6.93 -0.30
N SER A 117 -4.44 -8.08 -0.16
CA SER A 117 -4.68 -9.26 -1.00
C SER A 117 -6.11 -9.80 -0.83
N GLN A 118 -6.63 -9.86 0.40
CA GLN A 118 -8.00 -10.26 0.67
C GLN A 118 -9.01 -9.26 0.07
N ALA A 119 -8.80 -7.96 0.28
CA ALA A 119 -9.65 -6.91 -0.29
C ALA A 119 -9.68 -6.95 -1.84
N GLN A 120 -8.55 -7.24 -2.48
CA GLN A 120 -8.48 -7.44 -3.94
C GLN A 120 -9.27 -8.66 -4.40
N LYS A 121 -9.22 -9.78 -3.67
CA LYS A 121 -10.00 -10.98 -3.96
C LYS A 121 -11.50 -10.74 -3.79
N LEU A 122 -11.90 -10.03 -2.72
CA LEU A 122 -13.29 -9.62 -2.50
C LEU A 122 -13.80 -8.76 -3.66
N LYS A 123 -13.03 -7.76 -4.09
CA LYS A 123 -13.36 -6.94 -5.26
C LYS A 123 -13.47 -7.77 -6.55
N ALA A 124 -12.59 -8.74 -6.77
CA ALA A 124 -12.65 -9.61 -7.95
C ALA A 124 -13.93 -10.43 -7.93
N ALA A 125 -14.25 -11.08 -6.81
CA ALA A 125 -15.47 -11.87 -6.64
C ALA A 125 -16.75 -11.00 -6.78
N SER A 126 -16.76 -9.78 -6.24
CA SER A 126 -17.86 -8.82 -6.42
C SER A 126 -18.04 -8.46 -7.90
N LYS A 127 -16.96 -8.19 -8.62
CA LYS A 127 -17.00 -7.86 -10.06
C LYS A 127 -17.54 -9.03 -10.89
N GLU A 128 -17.27 -10.27 -10.50
CA GLU A 128 -17.77 -11.49 -11.13
C GLU A 128 -19.20 -11.83 -10.70
N GLY A 129 -19.76 -11.13 -9.72
CA GLY A 129 -21.08 -11.42 -9.16
C GLY A 129 -21.13 -12.72 -8.35
N THR A 130 -19.98 -13.21 -7.90
CA THR A 130 -19.82 -14.49 -7.17
C THR A 130 -19.59 -14.29 -5.67
N LEU A 131 -19.62 -13.05 -5.16
CA LEU A 131 -19.38 -12.75 -3.75
C LEU A 131 -20.60 -13.12 -2.91
N THR A 132 -20.62 -14.35 -2.41
CA THR A 132 -21.55 -14.83 -1.39
C THR A 132 -20.93 -14.74 0.01
N LEU A 133 -21.73 -14.91 1.06
CA LEU A 133 -21.21 -14.96 2.43
C LEU A 133 -20.17 -16.07 2.61
N ASP A 134 -20.41 -17.26 2.08
CA ASP A 134 -19.47 -18.38 2.14
C ASP A 134 -18.13 -18.04 1.45
N LYS A 135 -18.21 -17.34 0.30
CA LYS A 135 -17.02 -16.90 -0.44
C LYS A 135 -16.25 -15.79 0.29
N LEU A 136 -16.98 -14.90 0.95
CA LEU A 136 -16.39 -13.86 1.79
C LEU A 136 -15.63 -14.51 2.96
N GLU A 137 -16.25 -15.48 3.64
CA GLU A 137 -15.62 -16.22 4.72
C GLU A 137 -14.40 -17.01 4.25
N GLU A 138 -14.48 -17.71 3.12
CA GLU A 138 -13.34 -18.39 2.50
C GLU A 138 -12.16 -17.45 2.24
N ILE A 139 -12.43 -16.26 1.66
CA ILE A 139 -11.38 -15.28 1.35
C ILE A 139 -10.77 -14.68 2.62
N MET A 140 -11.60 -14.41 3.61
CA MET A 140 -11.16 -13.78 4.87
C MET A 140 -10.46 -14.77 5.80
N SER A 141 -10.91 -16.04 5.86
CA SER A 141 -10.29 -17.11 6.63
C SER A 141 -9.00 -17.63 5.98
N ALA A 142 -8.84 -17.45 4.65
CA ALA A 142 -7.60 -17.80 3.97
C ALA A 142 -6.43 -17.08 4.67
N GLN A 143 -5.66 -17.84 5.43
CA GLN A 143 -4.47 -17.33 6.09
C GLN A 143 -3.61 -16.57 5.08
N LYS A 144 -3.09 -15.41 5.49
CA LYS A 144 -1.97 -14.79 4.78
C LYS A 144 -1.00 -15.93 4.49
N PRO A 145 -0.56 -16.13 3.22
CA PRO A 145 0.57 -17.01 3.02
C PRO A 145 1.59 -16.56 4.05
N SER A 146 1.93 -17.44 4.99
CA SER A 146 2.92 -17.12 6.01
C SER A 146 4.13 -16.74 5.18
N VAL A 147 4.52 -15.48 5.24
CA VAL A 147 5.80 -15.08 4.68
C VAL A 147 6.76 -15.93 5.50
N ALA A 148 7.26 -17.01 4.88
CA ALA A 148 8.29 -17.83 5.50
C ALA A 148 9.28 -16.85 6.10
N PRO A 149 9.72 -17.06 7.37
CA PRO A 149 10.61 -16.12 8.03
C PRO A 149 11.69 -15.81 7.00
N ARG A 150 11.75 -14.56 6.55
CA ARG A 150 12.77 -14.16 5.59
C ARG A 150 14.07 -14.43 6.32
N GLU A 151 14.84 -15.37 5.80
CA GLU A 151 16.17 -15.59 6.31
C GLU A 151 16.87 -14.23 6.42
N PRO A 152 17.52 -13.95 7.54
CA PRO A 152 18.15 -12.65 7.74
C PRO A 152 19.13 -12.42 6.59
N VAL A 153 18.81 -11.48 5.71
CA VAL A 153 19.66 -11.14 4.56
C VAL A 153 20.67 -10.11 5.02
N LEU A 154 21.92 -10.49 5.07
CA LEU A 154 23.03 -9.57 5.34
C LEU A 154 23.37 -8.80 4.04
N ASN A 155 22.95 -7.55 3.95
CA ASN A 155 23.32 -6.67 2.85
C ASN A 155 24.66 -6.00 3.10
N ILE A 156 25.74 -6.57 2.53
CA ILE A 156 27.06 -5.95 2.58
C ILE A 156 27.23 -5.07 1.34
N ASN A 157 27.60 -3.80 1.56
CA ASN A 157 27.89 -2.88 0.45
C ASN A 157 29.16 -3.36 -0.26
N VAL A 158 29.02 -3.77 -1.53
CA VAL A 158 30.08 -4.30 -2.36
C VAL A 158 31.29 -3.34 -2.41
N SER A 159 31.07 -2.03 -2.46
CA SER A 159 32.15 -1.03 -2.48
C SER A 159 33.05 -1.07 -1.25
N LYS A 160 32.51 -1.41 -0.07
CA LYS A 160 33.28 -1.54 1.17
C LYS A 160 34.11 -2.82 1.23
N VAL A 161 33.67 -3.85 0.53
CA VAL A 161 34.33 -5.16 0.55
C VAL A 161 35.30 -5.32 -0.61
N ALA A 162 35.03 -4.68 -1.75
CA ALA A 162 35.83 -4.77 -2.96
C ALA A 162 37.31 -4.42 -2.75
N GLN A 163 37.62 -3.51 -1.81
CA GLN A 163 39.02 -3.15 -1.50
C GLN A 163 39.89 -4.31 -0.97
N TYR A 164 39.26 -5.36 -0.44
CA TYR A 164 39.95 -6.56 0.08
C TYR A 164 40.09 -7.68 -0.95
N PHE A 165 39.58 -7.47 -2.17
CA PHE A 165 39.61 -8.46 -3.23
C PHE A 165 40.40 -7.98 -4.46
N PRO A 166 40.98 -8.90 -5.23
CA PRO A 166 41.68 -8.56 -6.48
C PRO A 166 40.73 -7.88 -7.47
N THR A 167 41.27 -6.95 -8.26
CA THR A 167 40.53 -6.30 -9.35
C THR A 167 39.98 -7.34 -10.32
N GLY A 168 38.65 -7.26 -10.61
CA GLY A 168 37.97 -8.19 -11.52
C GLY A 168 37.21 -9.34 -10.84
N CYS A 169 37.22 -9.43 -9.49
CA CYS A 169 36.37 -10.40 -8.78
C CYS A 169 34.87 -10.08 -8.97
N THR A 170 34.09 -11.09 -9.35
CA THR A 170 32.63 -10.99 -9.41
C THR A 170 32.04 -11.04 -8.01
N LYS A 171 30.81 -10.48 -7.87
CA LYS A 171 30.07 -10.51 -6.58
C LYS A 171 30.00 -11.93 -5.99
N GLN A 172 29.72 -12.93 -6.81
CA GLN A 172 29.59 -14.32 -6.38
C GLN A 172 30.92 -14.93 -5.89
N GLN A 173 32.03 -14.54 -6.52
CA GLN A 173 33.36 -14.95 -6.08
C GLN A 173 33.74 -14.31 -4.73
N MET A 174 33.33 -13.05 -4.49
CA MET A 174 33.52 -12.39 -3.21
C MET A 174 32.69 -13.06 -2.12
N GLU A 175 31.41 -13.35 -2.36
CA GLU A 175 30.52 -14.07 -1.43
C GLU A 175 31.11 -15.43 -1.05
N ASN A 176 31.49 -16.24 -2.01
CA ASN A 176 32.07 -17.57 -1.76
C ASN A 176 33.39 -17.52 -0.97
N ARG A 177 34.20 -16.50 -1.19
CA ARG A 177 35.45 -16.33 -0.41
C ARG A 177 35.17 -15.88 1.02
N ILE A 178 34.21 -14.95 1.20
CA ILE A 178 33.79 -14.51 2.54
C ILE A 178 33.27 -15.70 3.34
N LEU A 179 32.39 -16.52 2.76
CA LEU A 179 31.88 -17.72 3.43
C LEU A 179 32.99 -18.67 3.84
N LYS A 180 33.95 -18.97 2.98
CA LYS A 180 35.10 -19.82 3.30
C LYS A 180 35.95 -19.25 4.44
N ILE A 181 36.17 -17.94 4.47
CA ILE A 181 36.93 -17.29 5.54
C ILE A 181 36.17 -17.40 6.86
N LEU A 182 34.88 -17.16 6.86
CA LEU A 182 34.04 -17.29 8.06
C LEU A 182 34.00 -18.73 8.56
N GLU A 183 33.82 -19.71 7.67
CA GLU A 183 33.86 -21.13 8.04
C GLU A 183 35.21 -21.52 8.68
N SER A 184 36.31 -21.08 8.10
CA SER A 184 37.66 -21.36 8.67
C SER A 184 37.86 -20.70 10.03
N TYR A 185 37.40 -19.44 10.17
CA TYR A 185 37.51 -18.68 11.42
C TYR A 185 36.68 -19.32 12.54
N PHE A 186 35.43 -19.64 12.30
CA PHE A 186 34.57 -20.28 13.30
C PHE A 186 35.02 -21.69 13.66
N ARG A 187 35.60 -22.42 12.70
CA ARG A 187 36.22 -23.74 13.00
C ARG A 187 37.44 -23.60 13.91
N GLN A 188 38.28 -22.59 13.72
CA GLN A 188 39.42 -22.31 14.62
C GLN A 188 38.94 -21.91 16.01
N MET A 189 37.96 -21.00 16.12
CA MET A 189 37.39 -20.57 17.40
C MET A 189 36.80 -21.75 18.18
N ALA A 190 36.06 -22.64 17.50
CA ALA A 190 35.50 -23.83 18.12
C ALA A 190 36.61 -24.80 18.65
N HIS A 191 37.71 -24.88 17.93
CA HIS A 191 38.86 -25.71 18.36
C HIS A 191 39.59 -25.10 19.56
N GLU A 192 39.72 -23.77 19.61
CA GLU A 192 40.34 -23.06 20.73
C GLU A 192 39.48 -23.17 22.00
N GLN A 193 38.16 -23.03 21.88
CA GLN A 193 37.22 -23.18 23.00
C GLN A 193 37.23 -24.61 23.57
N ALA A 194 37.26 -25.63 22.72
CA ALA A 194 37.35 -27.00 23.16
C ALA A 194 38.68 -27.28 23.91
N HIS A 195 39.77 -26.62 23.54
CA HIS A 195 41.07 -26.74 24.18
C HIS A 195 41.17 -25.97 25.53
N GLU A 196 40.35 -24.92 25.72
CA GLU A 196 40.24 -24.20 27.00
C GLU A 196 39.38 -24.95 28.03
N GLU A 197 38.36 -25.70 27.58
CA GLU A 197 37.52 -26.51 28.48
C GLU A 197 38.20 -27.80 28.95
N GLU A 198 39.26 -28.29 28.27
CA GLU A 198 40.05 -29.44 28.69
C GLU A 198 41.22 -29.09 29.64
N ARG A 199 41.38 -27.83 30.02
CA ARG A 199 42.47 -27.36 30.89
C ARG A 199 42.00 -26.96 32.27
#